data_3bdb52b60427357cf8a03669f3e63f74
#
_entry.id   3bdb52b60427357cf8a03669f3e63f74
#
_cell.length_a   1.000
_cell.length_b   1.000
_cell.length_c   1.000
_cell.angle_alpha   90.00
_cell.angle_beta   90.00
_cell.angle_gamma   90.00
#
_symmetry.space_group_name_H-M   'P 1'
#
loop_
_entity.id
_entity.type
_entity.pdbx_description
1 polymer ?
#
loop_
_entity_poly.entity_id
_entity_poly.type
_entity_poly.pdbx_seq_one_letter_code
_entity_poly.pdbx_strand_id
1 'polypeptide(L)'
;MPEGHTIHRLAGELCRAFGGRVVGVSSPQGRFAAGAAVVTGVRLVRAEAHGKHLFIGFAGRRWVHVHLGLYGKFDVAAVPAGPVWGAVRMRLVADSAHADLRGPTRCEVVGDPEKDAVAARLGPDPLRGDDPGRALERIGRSRAPIGVLLMDQSVVAGVGNVYRAESLFRAGLDPARPGASVPGSVLRSIWADLVGLMERGVETGRIDTVRPEHEPEAMGRPPRVDDHGGEVYVYRRTGQPCLVCGTPVAAGRAAARNLFWCPNCQH
;
A
#
# COMPACT_ATOMS: atom_id res chain seq x y z
N MET A 1 1.54 5.59 6.54
CA MET A 1 2.32 4.37 6.17
C MET A 1 1.85 3.93 4.79
N PRO A 2 2.75 3.87 3.79
CA PRO A 2 2.37 3.43 2.45
C PRO A 2 1.87 1.98 2.45
N GLU A 3 0.68 1.76 1.85
CA GLU A 3 0.12 0.43 1.56
C GLU A 3 -0.01 0.24 0.04
N GLY A 4 -0.55 -0.87 -0.43
CA GLY A 4 -0.60 -1.21 -1.86
C GLY A 4 -1.18 -0.10 -2.73
N HIS A 5 -2.31 0.50 -2.32
CA HIS A 5 -2.95 1.61 -3.07
C HIS A 5 -2.00 2.80 -3.31
N THR A 6 -1.16 3.14 -2.32
CA THR A 6 -0.17 4.23 -2.47
C THR A 6 0.83 3.92 -3.58
N ILE A 7 1.28 2.67 -3.67
CA ILE A 7 2.28 2.24 -4.66
C ILE A 7 1.65 2.17 -6.05
N HIS A 8 0.43 1.66 -6.17
CA HIS A 8 -0.31 1.61 -7.44
C HIS A 8 -0.63 3.03 -7.95
N ARG A 9 -1.10 3.94 -7.09
CA ARG A 9 -1.30 5.35 -7.42
C ARG A 9 0.00 6.00 -7.93
N LEU A 10 1.10 5.80 -7.20
CA LEU A 10 2.42 6.33 -7.55
C LEU A 10 2.93 5.78 -8.88
N ALA A 11 2.74 4.49 -9.16
CA ALA A 11 3.08 3.90 -10.46
C ALA A 11 2.32 4.60 -11.60
N GLY A 12 1.02 4.85 -11.42
CA GLY A 12 0.20 5.61 -12.37
C GLY A 12 0.68 7.05 -12.56
N GLU A 13 1.02 7.75 -11.46
CA GLU A 13 1.55 9.12 -11.51
C GLU A 13 2.90 9.19 -12.25
N LEU A 14 3.81 8.27 -11.97
CA LEU A 14 5.10 8.19 -12.68
C LEU A 14 4.93 7.87 -14.16
N CYS A 15 4.01 6.97 -14.53
CA CYS A 15 3.70 6.69 -15.93
C CYS A 15 3.17 7.93 -16.65
N ARG A 16 2.26 8.69 -16.05
CA ARG A 16 1.71 9.93 -16.64
C ARG A 16 2.78 11.02 -16.79
N ALA A 17 3.64 11.17 -15.77
CA ALA A 17 4.63 12.25 -15.75
C ALA A 17 5.86 11.95 -16.63
N PHE A 18 6.31 10.70 -16.68
CA PHE A 18 7.61 10.32 -17.27
C PHE A 18 7.54 9.25 -18.35
N GLY A 19 6.41 8.57 -18.52
CA GLY A 19 6.26 7.47 -19.48
C GLY A 19 6.60 7.88 -20.91
N GLY A 20 7.45 7.10 -21.57
CA GLY A 20 7.93 7.34 -22.93
C GLY A 20 9.01 8.41 -23.06
N ARG A 21 9.38 9.10 -21.99
CA ARG A 21 10.34 10.22 -21.99
C ARG A 21 11.74 9.77 -21.60
N VAL A 22 12.75 10.48 -22.12
CA VAL A 22 14.12 10.40 -21.61
C VAL A 22 14.18 11.22 -20.32
N VAL A 23 14.73 10.64 -19.26
CA VAL A 23 14.74 11.29 -17.94
C VAL A 23 16.15 11.47 -17.42
N GLY A 24 16.41 12.63 -16.80
CA GLY A 24 17.56 12.82 -15.96
C GLY A 24 17.33 12.15 -14.60
N VAL A 25 18.31 11.35 -14.15
CA VAL A 25 18.25 10.67 -12.86
C VAL A 25 19.49 11.05 -12.05
N SER A 26 19.28 11.49 -10.82
CA SER A 26 20.36 11.84 -9.91
C SER A 26 20.13 11.25 -8.51
N SER A 27 21.18 11.20 -7.71
CA SER A 27 21.12 10.78 -6.31
C SER A 27 21.71 11.85 -5.42
N PRO A 28 20.96 12.91 -5.06
CA PRO A 28 21.48 14.00 -4.25
C PRO A 28 22.09 13.55 -2.91
N GLN A 29 21.54 12.53 -2.28
CA GLN A 29 22.08 11.91 -1.05
C GLN A 29 23.30 11.02 -1.30
N GLY A 30 23.61 10.64 -2.55
CA GLY A 30 24.72 9.78 -2.93
C GLY A 30 24.47 8.26 -2.84
N ARG A 31 23.53 7.80 -2.00
CA ARG A 31 23.32 6.35 -1.75
C ARG A 31 22.77 5.55 -2.93
N PHE A 32 22.36 6.21 -4.00
CA PHE A 32 21.89 5.60 -5.25
C PHE A 32 22.72 6.09 -6.46
N ALA A 33 23.90 6.69 -6.26
CA ALA A 33 24.69 7.31 -7.33
C ALA A 33 25.03 6.33 -8.47
N ALA A 34 25.49 5.13 -8.14
CA ALA A 34 25.78 4.09 -9.15
C ALA A 34 24.52 3.69 -9.95
N GLY A 35 23.38 3.52 -9.28
CA GLY A 35 22.12 3.21 -9.95
C GLY A 35 21.64 4.37 -10.81
N ALA A 36 21.76 5.61 -10.34
CA ALA A 36 21.40 6.81 -11.12
C ALA A 36 22.23 6.90 -12.40
N ALA A 37 23.54 6.64 -12.34
CA ALA A 37 24.42 6.65 -13.52
C ALA A 37 24.02 5.62 -14.58
N VAL A 38 23.43 4.49 -14.18
CA VAL A 38 22.96 3.44 -15.09
C VAL A 38 21.71 3.84 -15.86
N VAL A 39 20.81 4.64 -15.26
CA VAL A 39 19.49 4.94 -15.82
C VAL A 39 19.29 6.41 -16.23
N THR A 40 20.23 7.31 -15.92
CA THR A 40 20.15 8.71 -16.37
C THR A 40 20.34 8.81 -17.88
N GLY A 41 19.55 9.68 -18.51
CA GLY A 41 19.55 9.82 -19.98
C GLY A 41 18.88 8.65 -20.71
N VAL A 42 18.27 7.72 -19.99
CA VAL A 42 17.54 6.56 -20.57
C VAL A 42 16.04 6.83 -20.57
N ARG A 43 15.33 6.31 -21.56
CA ARG A 43 13.87 6.41 -21.67
C ARG A 43 13.21 5.61 -20.56
N LEU A 44 12.36 6.24 -19.74
CA LEU A 44 11.45 5.57 -18.83
C LEU A 44 10.29 4.99 -19.65
N VAL A 45 10.11 3.67 -19.62
CA VAL A 45 9.09 2.96 -20.41
C VAL A 45 7.75 2.92 -19.66
N ARG A 46 7.77 2.45 -18.40
CA ARG A 46 6.59 2.32 -17.57
C ARG A 46 6.97 2.22 -16.09
N ALA A 47 6.00 2.39 -15.20
CA ALA A 47 6.12 2.04 -13.80
C ALA A 47 5.03 1.03 -13.44
N GLU A 48 5.36 0.04 -12.62
CA GLU A 48 4.49 -1.05 -12.20
C GLU A 48 4.50 -1.17 -10.68
N ALA A 49 3.36 -1.51 -10.11
CA ALA A 49 3.23 -1.87 -8.70
C ALA A 49 2.91 -3.36 -8.55
N HIS A 50 3.44 -3.99 -7.50
CA HIS A 50 3.02 -5.29 -7.03
C HIS A 50 3.09 -5.28 -5.49
N GLY A 51 1.95 -5.30 -4.85
CA GLY A 51 1.85 -5.08 -3.41
C GLY A 51 2.45 -3.73 -3.00
N LYS A 52 3.50 -3.79 -2.21
CA LYS A 52 4.23 -2.61 -1.72
C LYS A 52 5.54 -2.34 -2.45
N HIS A 53 5.76 -3.01 -3.57
CA HIS A 53 6.92 -2.87 -4.43
C HIS A 53 6.59 -2.05 -5.67
N LEU A 54 7.40 -1.03 -5.94
CA LEU A 54 7.34 -0.22 -7.14
C LEU A 54 8.52 -0.58 -8.04
N PHE A 55 8.25 -0.80 -9.32
CA PHE A 55 9.26 -1.06 -10.34
C PHE A 55 9.15 0.00 -11.45
N ILE A 56 10.18 0.80 -11.62
CA ILE A 56 10.27 1.83 -12.65
C ILE A 56 11.13 1.28 -13.77
N GLY A 57 10.51 0.98 -14.92
CA GLY A 57 11.15 0.33 -16.05
C GLY A 57 11.76 1.33 -17.02
N PHE A 58 13.01 1.08 -17.38
CA PHE A 58 13.79 1.84 -18.35
C PHE A 58 14.09 0.99 -19.60
N ALA A 59 14.35 1.65 -20.72
CA ALA A 59 14.79 0.97 -21.93
C ALA A 59 16.04 0.12 -21.64
N GLY A 60 16.16 -1.03 -22.32
CA GLY A 60 17.24 -1.99 -22.06
C GLY A 60 16.95 -2.95 -20.91
N ARG A 61 15.68 -3.16 -20.56
CA ARG A 61 15.22 -4.17 -19.58
C ARG A 61 15.81 -3.96 -18.18
N ARG A 62 15.91 -2.70 -17.76
CA ARG A 62 16.40 -2.29 -16.43
C ARG A 62 15.26 -1.71 -15.64
N TRP A 63 15.22 -2.02 -14.35
CA TRP A 63 14.21 -1.56 -13.44
C TRP A 63 14.86 -0.89 -12.23
N VAL A 64 14.31 0.24 -11.81
CA VAL A 64 14.58 0.74 -10.45
C VAL A 64 13.51 0.17 -9.53
N HIS A 65 13.94 -0.71 -8.63
CA HIS A 65 13.09 -1.31 -7.60
C HIS A 65 13.08 -0.42 -6.37
N VAL A 66 11.89 0.05 -6.00
CA VAL A 66 11.68 0.90 -4.82
C VAL A 66 10.74 0.20 -3.84
N HIS A 67 11.09 0.22 -2.56
CA HIS A 67 10.21 -0.10 -1.45
C HIS A 67 10.23 1.05 -0.45
N LEU A 68 9.08 1.71 -0.25
CA LEU A 68 9.00 2.91 0.58
C LEU A 68 9.24 2.63 2.07
N GLY A 69 8.85 1.43 2.55
CA GLY A 69 8.89 1.14 3.98
C GLY A 69 7.81 1.91 4.74
N LEU A 70 8.12 2.32 5.96
CA LEU A 70 7.16 3.02 6.83
C LEU A 70 7.13 4.53 6.60
N TYR A 71 8.25 5.13 6.23
CA TYR A 71 8.45 6.58 6.20
C TYR A 71 8.84 7.13 4.84
N GLY A 72 9.09 6.25 3.87
CA GLY A 72 9.46 6.67 2.52
C GLY A 72 8.34 7.44 1.83
N LYS A 73 8.74 8.48 1.08
CA LYS A 73 7.85 9.28 0.24
C LYS A 73 8.45 9.41 -1.15
N PHE A 74 7.60 9.45 -2.14
CA PHE A 74 7.98 9.72 -3.52
C PHE A 74 6.98 10.73 -4.07
N ASP A 75 7.42 11.98 -4.13
CA ASP A 75 6.58 13.11 -4.52
C ASP A 75 6.82 13.45 -5.98
N VAL A 76 5.76 13.55 -6.78
CA VAL A 76 5.80 13.99 -8.19
C VAL A 76 5.22 15.39 -8.28
N ALA A 77 5.93 16.31 -8.95
CA ALA A 77 5.51 17.70 -9.13
C ALA A 77 5.93 18.24 -10.49
N ALA A 78 5.33 19.38 -10.88
CA ALA A 78 5.69 20.09 -12.10
C ALA A 78 7.08 20.75 -12.00
N VAL A 79 7.71 21.03 -13.15
CA VAL A 79 8.93 21.84 -13.22
C VAL A 79 8.57 23.35 -13.15
N PRO A 80 9.52 24.24 -12.76
CA PRO A 80 10.90 23.93 -12.43
C PRO A 80 11.05 23.18 -11.13
N ALA A 81 11.98 22.22 -11.11
CA ALA A 81 12.34 21.52 -9.89
C ALA A 81 12.95 22.51 -8.91
N GLY A 82 12.35 22.66 -7.76
CA GLY A 82 12.93 23.47 -6.68
C GLY A 82 14.29 22.92 -6.18
N PRO A 83 14.98 23.69 -5.32
CA PRO A 83 16.22 23.22 -4.71
C PRO A 83 15.99 21.90 -3.97
N VAL A 84 16.99 21.03 -4.01
CA VAL A 84 16.95 19.76 -3.28
C VAL A 84 16.98 20.07 -1.78
N TRP A 85 15.97 19.59 -1.05
CA TRP A 85 15.97 19.67 0.41
C TRP A 85 15.84 18.29 1.04
N GLY A 86 16.50 18.08 2.15
CA GLY A 86 16.48 16.82 2.89
C GLY A 86 17.22 15.68 2.18
N ALA A 87 16.99 14.47 2.64
CA ALA A 87 17.68 13.26 2.20
C ALA A 87 17.04 12.64 0.95
N VAL A 88 17.16 13.28 -0.21
CA VAL A 88 16.66 12.76 -1.50
C VAL A 88 17.54 11.61 -1.98
N ARG A 89 17.00 10.38 -1.99
CA ARG A 89 17.67 9.18 -2.45
C ARG A 89 17.82 9.15 -3.96
N MET A 90 16.76 9.54 -4.66
CA MET A 90 16.70 9.59 -6.12
C MET A 90 15.82 10.76 -6.54
N ARG A 91 16.28 11.55 -7.51
CA ARG A 91 15.49 12.57 -8.22
C ARG A 91 15.38 12.18 -9.67
N LEU A 92 14.14 12.18 -10.19
CA LEU A 92 13.83 12.09 -11.61
C LEU A 92 13.48 13.49 -12.13
N VAL A 93 13.93 13.83 -13.33
CA VAL A 93 13.60 15.09 -14.01
C VAL A 93 13.32 14.82 -15.48
N ALA A 94 12.21 15.39 -15.98
CA ALA A 94 11.87 15.47 -17.39
C ALA A 94 11.42 16.90 -17.71
N ASP A 95 11.06 17.18 -18.97
CA ASP A 95 10.74 18.54 -19.43
C ASP A 95 9.57 19.20 -18.67
N SER A 96 8.60 18.41 -18.18
CA SER A 96 7.37 18.91 -17.55
C SER A 96 7.18 18.51 -16.09
N ALA A 97 8.02 17.61 -15.57
CA ALA A 97 7.86 17.07 -14.22
C ALA A 97 9.20 16.69 -13.57
N HIS A 98 9.19 16.71 -12.25
CA HIS A 98 10.25 16.10 -11.44
C HIS A 98 9.63 15.23 -10.36
N ALA A 99 10.43 14.29 -9.82
CA ALA A 99 9.99 13.47 -8.70
C ALA A 99 11.15 13.20 -7.75
N ASP A 100 10.87 13.29 -6.44
CA ASP A 100 11.84 13.13 -5.37
C ASP A 100 11.50 11.97 -4.45
N LEU A 101 12.37 10.97 -4.42
CA LEU A 101 12.28 9.82 -3.52
C LEU A 101 13.08 10.08 -2.24
N ARG A 102 12.41 10.05 -1.09
CA ARG A 102 13.01 10.24 0.24
C ARG A 102 12.75 9.03 1.13
N GLY A 103 13.72 8.65 1.94
CA GLY A 103 13.60 7.64 3.00
C GLY A 103 13.14 6.24 2.61
N PRO A 104 13.35 5.73 1.37
CA PRO A 104 12.96 4.37 1.02
C PRO A 104 13.82 3.36 1.78
N THR A 105 13.23 2.20 2.08
CA THR A 105 13.99 1.06 2.61
C THR A 105 14.77 0.33 1.50
N ARG A 106 14.31 0.46 0.24
CA ARG A 106 14.99 -0.10 -0.94
C ARG A 106 14.91 0.88 -2.10
N CYS A 107 16.04 1.07 -2.79
CA CYS A 107 16.14 1.78 -4.06
C CYS A 107 17.39 1.25 -4.77
N GLU A 108 17.20 0.41 -5.76
CA GLU A 108 18.29 -0.29 -6.47
C GLU A 108 17.90 -0.56 -7.92
N VAL A 109 18.91 -0.68 -8.80
CA VAL A 109 18.70 -1.13 -10.18
C VAL A 109 18.73 -2.66 -10.21
N VAL A 110 17.72 -3.26 -10.86
CA VAL A 110 17.57 -4.71 -11.01
C VAL A 110 17.25 -5.06 -12.48
N GLY A 111 17.52 -6.29 -12.88
CA GLY A 111 17.06 -6.83 -14.14
C GLY A 111 15.68 -7.51 -14.03
N ASP A 112 15.22 -8.08 -15.17
CA ASP A 112 13.96 -8.85 -15.18
C ASP A 112 14.01 -10.06 -14.22
N PRO A 113 15.11 -10.86 -14.14
CA PRO A 113 15.14 -12.02 -13.23
C PRO A 113 14.94 -11.65 -11.76
N GLU A 114 15.57 -10.58 -11.30
CA GLU A 114 15.44 -10.12 -9.90
C GLU A 114 14.04 -9.56 -9.63
N LYS A 115 13.46 -8.82 -10.60
CA LYS A 115 12.09 -8.33 -10.51
C LYS A 115 11.11 -9.51 -10.40
N ASP A 116 11.26 -10.52 -11.28
CA ASP A 116 10.41 -11.71 -11.30
C ASP A 116 10.56 -12.53 -10.00
N ALA A 117 11.77 -12.64 -9.47
CA ALA A 117 12.03 -13.29 -8.19
C ALA A 117 11.36 -12.56 -7.01
N VAL A 118 11.23 -11.24 -7.04
CA VAL A 118 10.45 -10.48 -6.05
C VAL A 118 8.97 -10.80 -6.22
N ALA A 119 8.44 -10.71 -7.44
CA ALA A 119 7.03 -10.96 -7.75
C ALA A 119 6.58 -12.37 -7.37
N ALA A 120 7.41 -13.39 -7.64
CA ALA A 120 7.12 -14.79 -7.35
C ALA A 120 6.92 -15.09 -5.85
N ARG A 121 7.45 -14.26 -4.95
CA ARG A 121 7.30 -14.41 -3.51
C ARG A 121 6.03 -13.77 -2.96
N LEU A 122 5.36 -12.94 -3.75
CA LEU A 122 4.15 -12.23 -3.34
C LEU A 122 2.91 -13.08 -3.57
N GLY A 123 1.92 -12.89 -2.72
CA GLY A 123 0.57 -13.38 -2.94
C GLY A 123 -0.15 -12.57 -4.02
N PRO A 124 -1.39 -12.97 -4.37
CA PRO A 124 -2.24 -12.17 -5.23
C PRO A 124 -2.40 -10.74 -4.72
N ASP A 125 -2.39 -9.79 -5.66
CA ASP A 125 -2.58 -8.37 -5.38
C ASP A 125 -3.99 -7.94 -5.80
N PRO A 126 -4.84 -7.43 -4.88
CA PRO A 126 -6.19 -6.99 -5.19
C PRO A 126 -6.27 -5.96 -6.32
N LEU A 127 -5.23 -5.14 -6.50
CA LEU A 127 -5.19 -4.05 -7.47
C LEU A 127 -4.63 -4.46 -8.86
N ARG A 128 -4.16 -5.69 -9.01
CA ARG A 128 -3.67 -6.20 -10.30
C ARG A 128 -4.72 -7.02 -11.07
N GLY A 129 -5.88 -7.25 -10.45
CA GLY A 129 -6.87 -8.18 -10.97
C GLY A 129 -6.44 -9.65 -10.86
N ASP A 130 -5.53 -9.96 -9.93
CA ASP A 130 -5.05 -11.32 -9.72
C ASP A 130 -6.17 -12.22 -9.17
N ASP A 131 -6.18 -13.51 -9.57
CA ASP A 131 -7.09 -14.50 -9.01
C ASP A 131 -6.80 -14.72 -7.51
N PRO A 132 -7.80 -14.54 -6.62
CA PRO A 132 -7.63 -14.73 -5.19
C PRO A 132 -7.47 -16.20 -4.77
N GLY A 133 -7.73 -17.16 -5.65
CA GLY A 133 -7.83 -18.57 -5.32
C GLY A 133 -6.70 -19.08 -4.43
N ARG A 134 -5.44 -18.76 -4.78
CA ARG A 134 -4.26 -19.15 -4.00
C ARG A 134 -4.24 -18.54 -2.59
N ALA A 135 -4.66 -17.28 -2.44
CA ALA A 135 -4.73 -16.63 -1.14
C ALA A 135 -5.83 -17.24 -0.27
N LEU A 136 -7.02 -17.42 -0.83
CA LEU A 136 -8.18 -17.97 -0.13
C LEU A 136 -7.92 -19.41 0.34
N GLU A 137 -7.32 -20.23 -0.51
CA GLU A 137 -6.92 -21.60 -0.17
C GLU A 137 -5.89 -21.63 0.96
N ARG A 138 -4.85 -20.80 0.89
CA ARG A 138 -3.81 -20.71 1.92
C ARG A 138 -4.36 -20.24 3.25
N ILE A 139 -5.27 -19.26 3.26
CA ILE A 139 -5.96 -18.80 4.46
C ILE A 139 -6.82 -19.92 5.02
N GLY A 140 -7.67 -20.54 4.19
CA GLY A 140 -8.62 -21.59 4.61
C GLY A 140 -7.98 -22.86 5.14
N ARG A 141 -6.69 -23.07 4.92
CA ARG A 141 -5.91 -24.19 5.48
C ARG A 141 -5.07 -23.82 6.71
N SER A 142 -5.02 -22.53 7.06
CA SER A 142 -4.11 -22.05 8.10
C SER A 142 -4.77 -21.97 9.48
N ARG A 143 -4.08 -22.47 10.49
CA ARG A 143 -4.44 -22.28 11.91
C ARG A 143 -3.98 -20.92 12.48
N ALA A 144 -3.19 -20.16 11.74
CA ALA A 144 -2.76 -18.84 12.15
C ALA A 144 -3.96 -17.85 12.17
N PRO A 145 -3.93 -16.82 13.03
CA PRO A 145 -4.95 -15.78 13.08
C PRO A 145 -5.12 -15.09 11.72
N ILE A 146 -6.37 -14.84 11.32
CA ILE A 146 -6.70 -14.17 10.05
C ILE A 146 -6.04 -12.77 9.96
N GLY A 147 -5.96 -12.06 11.07
CA GLY A 147 -5.28 -10.76 11.15
C GLY A 147 -3.77 -10.84 10.89
N VAL A 148 -3.12 -11.97 11.11
CA VAL A 148 -1.71 -12.21 10.75
C VAL A 148 -1.61 -12.57 9.27
N LEU A 149 -2.48 -13.45 8.79
CA LEU A 149 -2.48 -13.93 7.40
C LEU A 149 -2.68 -12.79 6.39
N LEU A 150 -3.61 -11.86 6.64
CA LEU A 150 -3.84 -10.70 5.76
C LEU A 150 -2.65 -9.72 5.72
N MET A 151 -1.75 -9.74 6.71
CA MET A 151 -0.53 -8.93 6.72
C MET A 151 0.65 -9.59 6.01
N ASP A 152 0.60 -10.91 5.80
CA ASP A 152 1.65 -11.66 5.11
C ASP A 152 1.58 -11.37 3.61
N GLN A 153 2.56 -10.64 3.11
CA GLN A 153 2.62 -10.23 1.71
C GLN A 153 2.74 -11.43 0.75
N SER A 154 3.11 -12.61 1.24
CA SER A 154 3.10 -13.84 0.46
C SER A 154 1.72 -14.52 0.41
N VAL A 155 0.78 -14.06 1.24
CA VAL A 155 -0.64 -14.49 1.22
C VAL A 155 -1.48 -13.50 0.43
N VAL A 156 -1.44 -12.21 0.80
CA VAL A 156 -2.14 -11.12 0.09
C VAL A 156 -1.16 -9.96 -0.06
N ALA A 157 -0.77 -9.65 -1.28
CA ALA A 157 0.12 -8.53 -1.54
C ALA A 157 -0.61 -7.18 -1.38
N GLY A 158 0.11 -6.17 -0.90
CA GLY A 158 -0.38 -4.80 -0.80
C GLY A 158 -1.13 -4.46 0.49
N VAL A 159 -1.80 -5.41 1.12
CA VAL A 159 -2.54 -5.18 2.36
C VAL A 159 -1.57 -4.82 3.48
N GLY A 160 -1.88 -3.72 4.17
CA GLY A 160 -1.14 -3.28 5.33
C GLY A 160 -2.01 -3.24 6.58
N ASN A 161 -1.56 -2.49 7.58
CA ASN A 161 -2.21 -2.51 8.89
C ASN A 161 -3.58 -1.84 8.89
N VAL A 162 -3.78 -0.82 8.04
CA VAL A 162 -5.07 -0.13 7.93
C VAL A 162 -6.07 -1.05 7.25
N TYR A 163 -5.81 -1.48 6.01
CA TYR A 163 -6.74 -2.35 5.30
C TYR A 163 -7.04 -3.65 6.04
N ARG A 164 -6.05 -4.26 6.70
CA ARG A 164 -6.28 -5.44 7.54
C ARG A 164 -7.30 -5.17 8.65
N ALA A 165 -7.09 -4.11 9.44
CA ALA A 165 -7.97 -3.80 10.56
C ALA A 165 -9.40 -3.49 10.08
N GLU A 166 -9.50 -2.69 9.03
CA GLU A 166 -10.76 -2.20 8.51
C GLU A 166 -11.56 -3.28 7.77
N SER A 167 -10.92 -4.09 6.92
CA SER A 167 -11.62 -5.18 6.24
C SER A 167 -12.15 -6.24 7.19
N LEU A 168 -11.41 -6.56 8.26
CA LEU A 168 -11.89 -7.47 9.30
C LEU A 168 -13.03 -6.87 10.12
N PHE A 169 -12.98 -5.57 10.44
CA PHE A 169 -14.11 -4.89 11.08
C PHE A 169 -15.36 -4.94 10.20
N ARG A 170 -15.23 -4.59 8.93
CA ARG A 170 -16.34 -4.57 7.95
C ARG A 170 -16.96 -5.96 7.73
N ALA A 171 -16.13 -7.01 7.88
CA ALA A 171 -16.59 -8.41 7.83
C ALA A 171 -17.15 -8.93 9.17
N GLY A 172 -17.11 -8.14 10.26
CA GLY A 172 -17.52 -8.58 11.59
C GLY A 172 -16.67 -9.70 12.17
N LEU A 173 -15.40 -9.81 11.73
CA LEU A 173 -14.55 -10.96 12.02
C LEU A 173 -13.48 -10.63 13.06
N ASP A 174 -13.41 -11.43 14.13
CA ASP A 174 -12.32 -11.34 15.13
C ASP A 174 -10.96 -11.56 14.44
N PRO A 175 -10.01 -10.62 14.54
CA PRO A 175 -8.68 -10.75 13.97
C PRO A 175 -7.87 -11.92 14.52
N ALA A 176 -8.21 -12.44 15.69
CA ALA A 176 -7.57 -13.62 16.29
C ALA A 176 -8.10 -14.95 15.75
N ARG A 177 -9.20 -14.93 15.03
CA ARG A 177 -9.85 -16.14 14.50
C ARG A 177 -8.91 -16.90 13.56
N PRO A 178 -8.74 -18.24 13.74
CA PRO A 178 -7.94 -19.04 12.81
C PRO A 178 -8.48 -18.99 11.38
N GLY A 179 -7.60 -18.80 10.39
CA GLY A 179 -8.01 -18.74 8.99
C GLY A 179 -8.83 -19.94 8.54
N ALA A 180 -8.46 -21.15 8.99
CA ALA A 180 -9.19 -22.39 8.68
C ALA A 180 -10.62 -22.47 9.22
N SER A 181 -10.98 -21.62 10.18
CA SER A 181 -12.35 -21.54 10.72
C SER A 181 -13.23 -20.49 10.02
N VAL A 182 -12.66 -19.73 9.08
CA VAL A 182 -13.38 -18.69 8.34
C VAL A 182 -14.06 -19.32 7.11
N PRO A 183 -15.37 -19.21 6.95
CA PRO A 183 -16.05 -19.72 5.77
C PRO A 183 -15.49 -19.12 4.46
N GLY A 184 -15.35 -19.94 3.42
CA GLY A 184 -14.83 -19.49 2.12
C GLY A 184 -15.65 -18.36 1.47
N SER A 185 -16.96 -18.29 1.74
CA SER A 185 -17.81 -17.17 1.31
C SER A 185 -17.39 -15.85 1.97
N VAL A 186 -17.07 -15.88 3.27
CA VAL A 186 -16.60 -14.71 4.02
C VAL A 186 -15.22 -14.25 3.50
N LEU A 187 -14.31 -15.20 3.24
CA LEU A 187 -13.02 -14.88 2.64
C LEU A 187 -13.16 -14.20 1.27
N ARG A 188 -14.07 -14.68 0.42
CA ARG A 188 -14.37 -14.04 -0.87
C ARG A 188 -14.96 -12.64 -0.70
N SER A 189 -15.83 -12.44 0.27
CA SER A 189 -16.39 -11.11 0.58
C SER A 189 -15.31 -10.14 1.07
N ILE A 190 -14.38 -10.60 1.93
CA ILE A 190 -13.23 -9.78 2.38
C ILE A 190 -12.36 -9.39 1.19
N TRP A 191 -12.08 -10.31 0.27
CA TRP A 191 -11.30 -10.01 -0.93
C TRP A 191 -11.98 -8.96 -1.80
N ALA A 192 -13.26 -9.11 -2.10
CA ALA A 192 -14.03 -8.16 -2.91
C ALA A 192 -14.07 -6.77 -2.26
N ASP A 193 -14.25 -6.71 -0.94
CA ASP A 193 -14.24 -5.46 -0.17
C ASP A 193 -12.85 -4.80 -0.21
N LEU A 194 -11.77 -5.59 -0.08
CA LEU A 194 -10.39 -5.10 -0.21
C LEU A 194 -10.13 -4.49 -1.59
N VAL A 195 -10.57 -5.14 -2.67
CA VAL A 195 -10.44 -4.60 -4.03
C VAL A 195 -11.08 -3.21 -4.10
N GLY A 196 -12.35 -3.08 -3.74
CA GLY A 196 -13.07 -1.80 -3.82
C GLY A 196 -12.48 -0.71 -2.92
N LEU A 197 -12.07 -1.05 -1.69
CA LEU A 197 -11.44 -0.10 -0.78
C LEU A 197 -10.07 0.36 -1.29
N MET A 198 -9.28 -0.54 -1.84
CA MET A 198 -7.94 -0.21 -2.34
C MET A 198 -8.01 0.56 -3.66
N GLU A 199 -8.97 0.26 -4.57
CA GLU A 199 -9.23 1.04 -5.79
C GLU A 199 -9.62 2.48 -5.44
N ARG A 200 -10.54 2.68 -4.50
CA ARG A 200 -10.87 4.02 -3.98
C ARG A 200 -9.63 4.72 -3.40
N GLY A 201 -8.78 3.99 -2.68
CA GLY A 201 -7.51 4.50 -2.17
C GLY A 201 -6.55 4.95 -3.28
N VAL A 202 -6.51 4.25 -4.42
CA VAL A 202 -5.74 4.67 -5.60
C VAL A 202 -6.30 5.97 -6.18
N GLU A 203 -7.62 6.09 -6.29
CA GLU A 203 -8.29 7.28 -6.85
C GLU A 203 -8.10 8.52 -5.97
N THR A 204 -8.36 8.38 -4.67
CA THR A 204 -8.39 9.53 -3.73
C THR A 204 -7.05 9.84 -3.08
N GLY A 205 -6.13 8.87 -3.04
CA GLY A 205 -4.88 8.96 -2.27
C GLY A 205 -5.08 8.80 -0.76
N ARG A 206 -6.29 8.41 -0.31
CA ARG A 206 -6.68 8.26 1.10
C ARG A 206 -7.22 6.86 1.34
N ILE A 207 -7.21 6.43 2.61
CA ILE A 207 -7.86 5.17 3.02
C ILE A 207 -9.15 5.52 3.76
N ASP A 208 -10.25 5.63 3.02
CA ASP A 208 -11.59 5.80 3.57
C ASP A 208 -12.30 4.44 3.55
N THR A 209 -12.75 3.97 4.71
CA THR A 209 -13.32 2.62 4.87
C THR A 209 -14.72 2.62 5.49
N VAL A 210 -15.15 3.74 6.04
CA VAL A 210 -16.49 3.85 6.60
C VAL A 210 -17.56 3.77 5.51
N ARG A 211 -18.73 3.26 5.87
CA ARG A 211 -19.89 3.25 4.98
C ARG A 211 -20.55 4.62 4.99
N PRO A 212 -21.35 4.97 3.95
CA PRO A 212 -21.99 6.28 3.86
C PRO A 212 -22.76 6.69 5.12
N GLU A 213 -23.46 5.75 5.74
CA GLU A 213 -24.22 5.99 6.98
C GLU A 213 -23.37 6.31 8.20
N HIS A 214 -22.06 6.08 8.13
CA HIS A 214 -21.10 6.35 9.21
C HIS A 214 -20.09 7.47 8.86
N GLU A 215 -20.28 8.14 7.74
CA GLU A 215 -19.50 9.32 7.38
C GLU A 215 -19.72 10.45 8.39
N PRO A 216 -18.77 11.40 8.55
CA PRO A 216 -18.88 12.49 9.51
C PRO A 216 -20.19 13.27 9.40
N GLU A 217 -20.59 13.62 8.17
CA GLU A 217 -21.82 14.38 7.92
C GLU A 217 -23.07 13.59 8.31
N ALA A 218 -23.14 12.30 7.94
CA ALA A 218 -24.27 11.45 8.26
C ALA A 218 -24.45 11.22 9.77
N MET A 219 -23.32 11.22 10.53
CA MET A 219 -23.31 11.03 11.97
C MET A 219 -23.30 12.35 12.77
N GLY A 220 -23.25 13.51 12.14
CA GLY A 220 -23.15 14.80 12.80
C GLY A 220 -21.87 14.96 13.67
N ARG A 221 -20.76 14.34 13.25
CA ARG A 221 -19.47 14.37 13.97
C ARG A 221 -18.41 15.08 13.14
N PRO A 222 -17.35 15.62 13.79
CA PRO A 222 -16.22 16.17 13.03
C PRO A 222 -15.49 15.08 12.24
N PRO A 223 -14.88 15.44 11.09
CA PRO A 223 -13.99 14.55 10.35
C PRO A 223 -12.81 14.11 11.21
N ARG A 224 -12.31 12.91 10.93
CA ARG A 224 -11.12 12.40 11.60
C ARG A 224 -9.87 13.19 11.18
N VAL A 225 -9.09 13.60 12.15
CA VAL A 225 -7.78 14.23 11.93
C VAL A 225 -6.69 13.19 12.24
N ASP A 226 -6.01 12.69 11.22
CA ASP A 226 -4.88 11.76 11.35
C ASP A 226 -3.94 11.88 10.15
N ASP A 227 -2.63 11.81 10.36
CA ASP A 227 -1.59 11.84 9.32
C ASP A 227 -1.68 10.66 8.32
N HIS A 228 -2.45 9.63 8.64
CA HIS A 228 -2.67 8.47 7.79
C HIS A 228 -3.97 8.57 6.97
N GLY A 229 -4.63 9.72 7.04
CA GLY A 229 -5.73 10.19 6.20
C GLY A 229 -6.94 9.28 6.16
N GLY A 230 -8.13 9.81 6.08
CA GLY A 230 -9.37 9.09 5.83
C GLY A 230 -10.15 8.64 7.06
N GLU A 231 -11.41 8.34 6.80
CA GLU A 231 -12.36 7.88 7.80
C GLU A 231 -12.27 6.36 7.95
N VAL A 232 -12.07 5.89 9.18
CA VAL A 232 -11.87 4.47 9.51
C VAL A 232 -12.67 4.07 10.75
N TYR A 233 -12.99 2.77 10.87
CA TYR A 233 -13.76 2.23 11.98
C TYR A 233 -12.93 1.99 13.23
N VAL A 234 -11.77 1.35 13.10
CA VAL A 234 -11.01 0.86 14.27
C VAL A 234 -9.54 1.27 14.24
N TYR A 235 -8.94 1.50 13.07
CA TYR A 235 -7.50 1.77 12.98
C TYR A 235 -7.10 3.02 13.77
N ARG A 236 -6.20 2.87 14.77
CA ARG A 236 -5.74 3.94 15.68
C ARG A 236 -6.87 4.69 16.39
N ARG A 237 -7.95 4.00 16.69
CA ARG A 237 -9.08 4.58 17.44
C ARG A 237 -9.26 3.94 18.82
N THR A 238 -8.19 3.38 19.39
CA THR A 238 -8.21 2.74 20.73
C THR A 238 -8.88 3.59 21.77
N GLY A 239 -9.83 3.02 22.52
CA GLY A 239 -10.62 3.69 23.56
C GLY A 239 -11.72 4.62 23.04
N GLN A 240 -11.74 4.95 21.75
CA GLN A 240 -12.83 5.73 21.17
C GLN A 240 -14.07 4.83 20.95
N PRO A 241 -15.29 5.39 21.00
CA PRO A 241 -16.49 4.63 20.74
C PRO A 241 -16.52 4.11 19.30
N CYS A 242 -16.90 2.84 19.13
CA CYS A 242 -17.16 2.25 17.84
C CYS A 242 -18.31 3.01 17.14
N LEU A 243 -18.14 3.35 15.86
CA LEU A 243 -19.15 4.10 15.11
C LEU A 243 -20.45 3.31 14.90
N VAL A 244 -20.44 1.99 15.07
CA VAL A 244 -21.62 1.12 14.90
C VAL A 244 -22.32 0.84 16.22
N CYS A 245 -21.58 0.47 17.29
CA CYS A 245 -22.19 -0.04 18.52
C CYS A 245 -21.82 0.75 19.80
N GLY A 246 -20.98 1.77 19.69
CA GLY A 246 -20.55 2.58 20.83
C GLY A 246 -19.50 1.93 21.75
N THR A 247 -19.25 0.63 21.65
CA THR A 247 -18.24 -0.07 22.47
C THR A 247 -16.84 0.51 22.20
N PRO A 248 -16.02 0.74 23.25
CA PRO A 248 -14.65 1.21 23.04
C PRO A 248 -13.82 0.28 22.16
N VAL A 249 -13.16 0.84 21.15
CA VAL A 249 -12.24 0.10 20.28
C VAL A 249 -11.06 -0.43 21.10
N ALA A 250 -10.81 -1.73 20.97
CA ALA A 250 -9.69 -2.41 21.63
C ALA A 250 -8.42 -2.34 20.78
N ALA A 251 -7.27 -2.50 21.45
CA ALA A 251 -5.98 -2.63 20.79
C ALA A 251 -5.14 -3.75 21.41
N GLY A 252 -4.32 -4.37 20.59
CA GLY A 252 -3.38 -5.41 20.98
C GLY A 252 -2.20 -5.47 20.02
N ARG A 253 -1.48 -6.58 20.03
CA ARG A 253 -0.35 -6.84 19.11
C ARG A 253 -0.46 -8.23 18.50
N ALA A 254 -0.17 -8.31 17.21
CA ALA A 254 -0.05 -9.57 16.48
C ALA A 254 1.11 -9.48 15.48
N ALA A 255 2.02 -10.46 15.46
CA ALA A 255 3.19 -10.49 14.58
C ALA A 255 3.97 -9.15 14.57
N ALA A 256 4.30 -8.64 15.76
CA ALA A 256 5.01 -7.36 15.99
C ALA A 256 4.30 -6.09 15.44
N ARG A 257 3.01 -6.17 15.09
CA ARG A 257 2.19 -5.05 14.62
C ARG A 257 1.04 -4.77 15.59
N ASN A 258 0.68 -3.48 15.71
CA ASN A 258 -0.50 -3.11 16.47
C ASN A 258 -1.75 -3.66 15.77
N LEU A 259 -2.68 -4.17 16.56
CA LEU A 259 -3.97 -4.68 16.14
C LEU A 259 -5.06 -3.80 16.74
N PHE A 260 -6.12 -3.54 15.99
CA PHE A 260 -7.26 -2.73 16.42
C PHE A 260 -8.54 -3.46 16.02
N TRP A 261 -9.53 -3.53 16.94
CA TRP A 261 -10.82 -4.18 16.66
C TRP A 261 -11.90 -3.68 17.62
N CYS A 262 -13.15 -3.87 17.25
CA CYS A 262 -14.27 -3.67 18.15
C CYS A 262 -14.68 -5.02 18.77
N PRO A 263 -14.57 -5.21 20.10
CA PRO A 263 -14.86 -6.52 20.72
C PRO A 263 -16.34 -6.92 20.65
N ASN A 264 -17.24 -5.98 20.37
CA ASN A 264 -18.67 -6.26 20.23
C ASN A 264 -19.10 -6.50 18.78
N CYS A 265 -18.43 -5.91 17.78
CA CYS A 265 -18.82 -6.09 16.39
C CYS A 265 -18.06 -7.23 15.68
N GLN A 266 -16.96 -7.71 16.26
CA GLN A 266 -16.07 -8.70 15.64
C GLN A 266 -16.02 -9.98 16.49
N HIS A 267 -16.52 -11.12 15.92
CA HIS A 267 -16.64 -12.41 16.60
C HIS A 267 -15.86 -13.53 15.91
#